data_06b3136376513f6ab0dfd022065ee8ae
#
_entry.id   06b3136376513f6ab0dfd022065ee8ae
#
_cell.length_a   1.000
_cell.length_b   1.000
_cell.length_c   1.000
_cell.angle_alpha   90.00
_cell.angle_beta   90.00
_cell.angle_gamma   90.00
#
_symmetry.space_group_name_H-M   'P 1'
#
loop_
_entity.id
_entity.type
_entity.pdbx_description
1 polymer ?
#
loop_
_entity_poly.entity_id
_entity_poly.type
_entity_poly.pdbx_seq_one_letter_code
_entity_poly.pdbx_strand_id
1 'polypeptide(L)'
;MGVSAFVLVVVQGLLGGLRVTEINQNFGIAHGILGQTFLLLVSALALVTSPWWRRAQDTTTHAERVPSVVRVSFILATVLIFMQLALGATMRHQHAGLPAWDFPKTQSQWWPAMDAAAAANRNERRGAE
;
A
#
# COMPACT_ATOMS: atom_id res chain seq x y z
N MET A 1 14.71 9.56 13.96
CA MET A 1 14.40 9.02 12.62
C MET A 1 15.22 7.77 12.25
N GLY A 2 16.57 7.73 12.41
CA GLY A 2 17.35 6.54 12.10
C GLY A 2 16.98 5.29 12.95
N VAL A 3 16.76 5.50 14.25
CA VAL A 3 16.30 4.42 15.15
C VAL A 3 14.92 3.89 14.72
N SER A 4 14.00 4.76 14.31
CA SER A 4 12.67 4.35 13.83
C SER A 4 12.78 3.51 12.56
N ALA A 5 13.67 3.88 11.64
CA ALA A 5 13.93 3.11 10.42
C ALA A 5 14.52 1.72 10.74
N PHE A 6 15.46 1.66 11.69
CA PHE A 6 16.04 0.40 12.13
C PHE A 6 15.01 -0.53 12.78
N VAL A 7 14.19 -0.01 13.69
CA VAL A 7 13.10 -0.78 14.31
C VAL A 7 12.13 -1.31 13.25
N LEU A 8 11.72 -0.46 12.30
CA LEU A 8 10.82 -0.86 11.23
C LEU A 8 11.40 -1.96 10.34
N VAL A 9 12.69 -1.93 10.00
CA VAL A 9 13.30 -2.98 9.18
C VAL A 9 13.37 -4.31 9.93
N VAL A 10 13.62 -4.30 11.25
CA VAL A 10 13.58 -5.50 12.07
C VAL A 10 12.16 -6.09 12.10
N VAL A 11 11.15 -5.26 12.33
CA VAL A 11 9.74 -5.70 12.31
C VAL A 11 9.36 -6.25 10.94
N GLN A 12 9.82 -5.62 9.86
CA GLN A 12 9.61 -6.11 8.49
C GLN A 12 10.23 -7.49 8.26
N GLY A 13 11.44 -7.71 8.74
CA GLY A 13 12.11 -9.02 8.66
C GLY A 13 11.33 -10.11 9.41
N LEU A 14 10.87 -9.80 10.62
CA LEU A 14 10.06 -10.73 11.42
C LEU A 14 8.72 -11.05 10.75
N LEU A 15 7.99 -10.05 10.28
CA LEU A 15 6.71 -10.25 9.57
C LEU A 15 6.88 -11.02 8.27
N GLY A 16 7.99 -10.75 7.53
CA GLY A 16 8.32 -11.49 6.32
C GLY A 16 8.62 -12.96 6.61
N GLY A 17 9.34 -13.26 7.68
CA GLY A 17 9.59 -14.62 8.16
C GLY A 17 8.30 -15.34 8.59
N LEU A 18 7.51 -14.71 9.46
CA LEU A 18 6.24 -15.26 9.95
C LEU A 18 5.24 -15.55 8.82
N ARG A 19 5.21 -14.70 7.79
CA ARG A 19 4.38 -14.93 6.61
C ARG A 19 4.69 -16.28 5.94
N VAL A 20 5.96 -16.65 5.88
CA VAL A 20 6.41 -17.89 5.23
C VAL A 20 6.19 -19.10 6.13
N THR A 21 6.49 -18.99 7.42
CA THR A 21 6.40 -20.10 8.38
C THR A 21 4.97 -20.43 8.79
N GLU A 22 4.14 -19.40 9.02
CA GLU A 22 2.74 -19.57 9.46
C GLU A 22 1.73 -19.66 8.32
N ILE A 23 2.15 -19.38 7.08
CA ILE A 23 1.29 -19.35 5.87
C ILE A 23 0.02 -18.53 6.10
N ASN A 24 0.09 -17.48 6.94
CA ASN A 24 -1.05 -16.66 7.33
C ASN A 24 -1.11 -15.39 6.47
N GLN A 25 -2.23 -15.23 5.77
CA GLN A 25 -2.47 -14.09 4.86
C GLN A 25 -2.40 -12.74 5.57
N ASN A 26 -2.79 -12.66 6.85
CA ASN A 26 -2.76 -11.42 7.62
C ASN A 26 -1.35 -10.88 7.81
N PHE A 27 -0.36 -11.75 8.03
CA PHE A 27 1.05 -11.35 8.09
C PHE A 27 1.53 -10.82 6.74
N GLY A 28 1.04 -11.36 5.64
CA GLY A 28 1.35 -10.89 4.29
C GLY A 28 0.81 -9.48 4.04
N ILE A 29 -0.43 -9.19 4.45
CA ILE A 29 -1.05 -7.86 4.35
C ILE A 29 -0.28 -6.85 5.22
N ALA A 30 -0.04 -7.19 6.48
CA ALA A 30 0.70 -6.35 7.41
C ALA A 30 2.12 -6.03 6.90
N HIS A 31 2.85 -7.04 6.43
CA HIS A 31 4.17 -6.89 5.83
C HIS A 31 4.14 -5.97 4.60
N GLY A 32 3.14 -6.12 3.73
CA GLY A 32 2.98 -5.27 2.54
C GLY A 32 2.72 -3.80 2.88
N ILE A 33 1.80 -3.52 3.81
CA ILE A 33 1.47 -2.14 4.24
C ILE A 33 2.66 -1.49 4.95
N LEU A 34 3.28 -2.20 5.90
CA LEU A 34 4.46 -1.72 6.60
C LEU A 34 5.65 -1.51 5.66
N GLY A 35 5.81 -2.34 4.62
CA GLY A 35 6.83 -2.16 3.59
C GLY A 35 6.69 -0.84 2.85
N GLN A 36 5.49 -0.46 2.46
CA GLN A 36 5.20 0.84 1.83
C GLN A 36 5.47 2.00 2.79
N THR A 37 5.08 1.85 4.05
CA THR A 37 5.34 2.85 5.10
C THR A 37 6.85 3.04 5.33
N PHE A 38 7.61 1.94 5.35
CA PHE A 38 9.06 1.97 5.47
C PHE A 38 9.71 2.67 4.26
N LEU A 39 9.26 2.37 3.04
CA LEU A 39 9.74 3.04 1.83
C LEU A 39 9.50 4.56 1.89
N LEU A 40 8.31 4.99 2.31
CA LEU A 40 8.00 6.40 2.51
C LEU A 40 8.93 7.05 3.54
N LEU A 41 9.18 6.39 4.67
CA LEU A 41 10.06 6.89 5.71
C LEU A 41 11.49 7.07 5.20
N VAL A 42 12.04 6.06 4.52
CA VAL A 42 13.40 6.10 3.98
C VAL A 42 13.53 7.16 2.89
N SER A 43 12.52 7.28 2.02
CA SER A 43 12.49 8.33 0.98
C SER A 43 12.45 9.73 1.59
N ALA A 44 11.63 9.94 2.64
CA ALA A 44 11.58 11.20 3.36
C ALA A 44 12.92 11.52 4.06
N LEU A 45 13.55 10.51 4.69
CA LEU A 45 14.87 10.65 5.29
C LEU A 45 15.93 11.04 4.24
N ALA A 46 15.96 10.35 3.11
CA ALA A 46 16.88 10.63 2.02
C ALA A 46 16.70 12.07 1.49
N LEU A 47 15.44 12.50 1.34
CA LEU A 47 15.12 13.86 0.92
C LEU A 47 15.62 14.90 1.93
N VAL A 48 15.23 14.77 3.20
CA VAL A 48 15.55 15.76 4.25
C VAL A 48 17.05 15.83 4.54
N THR A 49 17.78 14.73 4.38
CA THR A 49 19.23 14.69 4.55
C THR A 49 20.01 15.10 3.32
N SER A 50 19.36 15.24 2.15
CA SER A 50 20.01 15.58 0.89
C SER A 50 20.60 16.99 0.90
N PRO A 51 21.74 17.21 0.23
CA PRO A 51 22.31 18.55 0.06
C PRO A 51 21.36 19.50 -0.66
N TRP A 52 20.53 18.97 -1.56
CA TRP A 52 19.52 19.76 -2.30
C TRP A 52 18.48 20.35 -1.34
N TRP A 53 17.94 19.57 -0.40
CA TRP A 53 16.97 20.04 0.59
C TRP A 53 17.54 21.12 1.51
N ARG A 54 18.79 20.93 1.99
CA ARG A 54 19.47 21.91 2.82
C ARG A 54 19.71 23.23 2.10
N ARG A 55 20.18 23.17 0.86
CA ARG A 55 20.37 24.38 0.03
C ARG A 55 19.06 25.11 -0.25
N ALA A 56 17.96 24.36 -0.49
CA ALA A 56 16.65 24.95 -0.67
C ALA A 56 16.18 25.70 0.58
N GLN A 57 16.48 25.21 1.78
CA GLN A 57 16.16 25.90 3.04
C GLN A 57 16.99 27.17 3.23
N ASP A 58 18.27 27.17 2.90
CA ASP A 58 19.17 28.33 3.05
C ASP A 58 18.79 29.48 2.09
N THR A 59 18.24 29.17 0.92
CA THR A 59 17.80 30.16 -0.07
C THR A 59 16.41 30.74 0.18
N THR A 60 15.65 30.21 1.13
CA THR A 60 14.24 30.56 1.36
C THR A 60 14.03 31.76 2.32
N THR A 61 14.93 32.74 2.37
CA THR A 61 14.66 34.01 3.09
C THR A 61 13.44 34.77 2.54
N HIS A 62 12.94 34.43 1.37
CA HIS A 62 11.75 34.98 0.71
C HIS A 62 10.83 33.90 0.10
N ALA A 63 10.75 32.72 0.71
CA ALA A 63 9.89 31.68 0.18
C ALA A 63 8.42 32.15 0.20
N GLU A 64 7.86 32.40 -0.96
CA GLU A 64 6.43 32.52 -1.14
C GLU A 64 5.76 31.29 -0.52
N ARG A 65 4.80 31.52 0.35
CA ARG A 65 4.05 30.42 1.00
C ARG A 65 3.34 29.63 -0.09
N VAL A 66 3.66 28.35 -0.20
CA VAL A 66 2.96 27.44 -1.11
C VAL A 66 1.45 27.58 -0.88
N PRO A 67 0.66 27.86 -1.91
CA PRO A 67 -0.78 27.98 -1.80
C PRO A 67 -1.39 26.78 -1.08
N SER A 68 -2.36 27.02 -0.22
CA SER A 68 -3.01 25.97 0.57
C SER A 68 -3.61 24.88 -0.32
N VAL A 69 -4.14 25.25 -1.48
CA VAL A 69 -4.68 24.32 -2.49
C VAL A 69 -3.63 23.32 -2.93
N VAL A 70 -2.42 23.77 -3.28
CA VAL A 70 -1.33 22.89 -3.72
C VAL A 70 -0.95 21.93 -2.60
N ARG A 71 -0.78 22.42 -1.37
CA ARG A 71 -0.46 21.58 -0.21
C ARG A 71 -1.53 20.53 0.05
N VAL A 72 -2.81 20.92 0.05
CA VAL A 72 -3.95 20.02 0.26
C VAL A 72 -4.00 18.98 -0.86
N SER A 73 -3.80 19.37 -2.12
CA SER A 73 -3.79 18.44 -3.26
C SER A 73 -2.70 17.37 -3.12
N PHE A 74 -1.49 17.75 -2.70
CA PHE A 74 -0.41 16.78 -2.46
C PHE A 74 -0.72 15.83 -1.31
N ILE A 75 -1.26 16.33 -0.20
CA ILE A 75 -1.68 15.48 0.93
C ILE A 75 -2.76 14.51 0.48
N LEU A 76 -3.79 15.00 -0.20
CA LEU A 76 -4.90 14.16 -0.68
C LEU A 76 -4.41 13.09 -1.65
N ALA A 77 -3.57 13.45 -2.63
CA ALA A 77 -2.97 12.51 -3.57
C ALA A 77 -2.16 11.42 -2.83
N THR A 78 -1.35 11.82 -1.85
CA THR A 78 -0.55 10.87 -1.05
C THR A 78 -1.45 9.90 -0.29
N VAL A 79 -2.51 10.39 0.36
CA VAL A 79 -3.48 9.56 1.09
C VAL A 79 -4.20 8.59 0.15
N LEU A 80 -4.67 9.07 -1.01
CA LEU A 80 -5.34 8.24 -2.00
C LEU A 80 -4.44 7.13 -2.55
N ILE A 81 -3.19 7.45 -2.88
CA ILE A 81 -2.21 6.45 -3.34
C ILE A 81 -1.95 5.42 -2.25
N PHE A 82 -1.79 5.85 -0.99
CA PHE A 82 -1.57 4.93 0.13
C PHE A 82 -2.78 4.01 0.36
N MET A 83 -4.00 4.54 0.30
CA MET A 83 -5.22 3.74 0.37
C MET A 83 -5.30 2.71 -0.77
N GLN A 84 -4.98 3.12 -2.00
CA GLN A 84 -4.97 2.22 -3.14
C GLN A 84 -3.94 1.09 -2.98
N LEU A 85 -2.74 1.40 -2.48
CA LEU A 85 -1.71 0.41 -2.18
C LEU A 85 -2.17 -0.58 -1.10
N ALA A 86 -2.81 -0.09 -0.04
CA ALA A 86 -3.34 -0.93 1.03
C ALA A 86 -4.44 -1.87 0.52
N LEU A 87 -5.38 -1.36 -0.28
CA LEU A 87 -6.42 -2.16 -0.93
C LEU A 87 -5.83 -3.20 -1.88
N GLY A 88 -4.84 -2.80 -2.69
CA GLY A 88 -4.14 -3.70 -3.62
C GLY A 88 -3.39 -4.82 -2.87
N ALA A 89 -2.72 -4.51 -1.77
CA ALA A 89 -2.08 -5.51 -0.92
C ALA A 89 -3.11 -6.51 -0.36
N THR A 90 -4.25 -6.02 0.13
CA THR A 90 -5.34 -6.85 0.64
C THR A 90 -5.91 -7.76 -0.44
N MET A 91 -6.22 -7.22 -1.62
CA MET A 91 -6.73 -8.00 -2.75
C MET A 91 -5.76 -9.10 -3.19
N ARG A 92 -4.47 -8.78 -3.27
CA ARG A 92 -3.42 -9.73 -3.66
C ARG A 92 -3.33 -10.91 -2.68
N HIS A 93 -3.40 -10.63 -1.38
CA HIS A 93 -3.27 -11.66 -0.36
C HIS A 93 -4.55 -12.49 -0.16
N GLN A 94 -5.70 -11.95 -0.52
CA GLN A 94 -6.98 -12.66 -0.48
C GLN A 94 -7.30 -13.39 -1.80
N HIS A 95 -6.38 -13.39 -2.78
CA HIS A 95 -6.59 -13.98 -4.11
C HIS A 95 -7.88 -13.46 -4.81
N ALA A 96 -8.30 -12.25 -4.47
CA ALA A 96 -9.56 -11.68 -4.93
C ALA A 96 -9.59 -11.40 -6.45
N GLY A 97 -8.43 -11.39 -7.11
CA GLY A 97 -8.29 -11.22 -8.56
C GLY A 97 -8.40 -12.50 -9.39
N LEU A 98 -8.29 -13.69 -8.77
CA LEU A 98 -8.31 -14.96 -9.48
C LEU A 98 -9.64 -15.28 -10.23
N PRO A 99 -10.83 -14.87 -9.72
CA PRO A 99 -12.08 -15.11 -10.42
C PRO A 99 -12.31 -14.26 -11.69
N ALA A 100 -11.48 -13.25 -11.95
CA ALA A 100 -11.64 -12.31 -13.06
C ALA A 100 -10.60 -12.60 -14.18
N TRP A 101 -10.60 -13.81 -14.70
CA TRP A 101 -9.62 -14.26 -15.71
C TRP A 101 -10.00 -13.93 -17.16
N ASP A 102 -11.20 -13.45 -17.42
CA ASP A 102 -11.68 -13.04 -18.75
C ASP A 102 -11.86 -11.51 -18.87
N PHE A 103 -10.84 -10.75 -18.49
CA PHE A 103 -10.86 -9.28 -18.62
C PHE A 103 -11.21 -8.85 -20.07
N PRO A 104 -12.09 -7.87 -20.31
CA PRO A 104 -12.72 -6.95 -19.33
C PRO A 104 -14.03 -7.47 -18.71
N LYS A 105 -14.44 -8.70 -18.99
CA LYS A 105 -15.64 -9.33 -18.44
C LYS A 105 -15.25 -10.19 -17.23
N THR A 106 -16.25 -10.54 -16.42
CA THR A 106 -16.11 -11.52 -15.35
C THR A 106 -17.15 -12.61 -15.58
N GLN A 107 -16.70 -13.84 -15.88
CA GLN A 107 -17.57 -14.99 -16.23
C GLN A 107 -18.54 -14.64 -17.38
N SER A 108 -18.00 -14.05 -18.45
CA SER A 108 -18.74 -13.61 -19.65
C SER A 108 -19.74 -12.47 -19.41
N GLN A 109 -19.80 -11.89 -18.22
CA GLN A 109 -20.66 -10.75 -17.87
C GLN A 109 -19.85 -9.48 -17.68
N TRP A 110 -20.39 -8.32 -18.09
CA TRP A 110 -19.77 -7.01 -17.85
C TRP A 110 -19.80 -6.60 -16.37
N TRP A 111 -20.72 -7.15 -15.61
CA TRP A 111 -20.90 -6.88 -14.20
C TRP A 111 -21.11 -8.20 -13.44
N PRO A 112 -20.27 -8.52 -12.46
CA PRO A 112 -20.46 -9.75 -11.69
C PRO A 112 -21.76 -9.69 -10.89
N ALA A 113 -22.45 -10.81 -10.79
CA ALA A 113 -23.62 -10.91 -9.93
C ALA A 113 -23.23 -10.65 -8.46
N MET A 114 -23.87 -9.65 -7.84
CA MET A 114 -23.58 -9.16 -6.48
C MET A 114 -24.53 -9.74 -5.44
N ASP A 115 -25.36 -10.73 -5.80
CA ASP A 115 -26.27 -11.39 -4.88
C ASP A 115 -25.54 -12.34 -3.90
N ALA A 116 -26.23 -12.66 -2.80
CA ALA A 116 -25.68 -13.53 -1.75
C ALA A 116 -25.40 -14.96 -2.25
N ALA A 117 -26.20 -15.47 -3.20
CA ALA A 117 -26.03 -16.80 -3.78
C ALA A 117 -24.75 -16.86 -4.65
N ALA A 118 -24.48 -15.84 -5.45
CA ALA A 118 -23.26 -15.73 -6.23
C ALA A 118 -22.02 -15.56 -5.34
N ALA A 119 -22.15 -14.87 -4.20
CA ALA A 119 -21.08 -14.74 -3.21
C ALA A 119 -20.76 -16.09 -2.53
N ALA A 120 -21.79 -16.83 -2.15
CA ALA A 120 -21.65 -18.19 -1.55
C ALA A 120 -20.95 -19.15 -2.52
N ASN A 121 -21.39 -19.20 -3.76
CA ASN A 121 -20.80 -20.07 -4.80
C ASN A 121 -19.33 -19.73 -5.09
N ARG A 122 -18.96 -18.43 -5.07
CA ARG A 122 -17.55 -18.02 -5.18
C ARG A 122 -16.72 -18.48 -3.99
N ASN A 123 -17.26 -18.43 -2.79
CA ASN A 123 -16.56 -18.86 -1.58
C ASN A 123 -16.37 -20.38 -1.52
N GLU A 124 -17.37 -21.17 -1.96
CA GLU A 124 -17.25 -22.62 -2.07
C GLU A 124 -16.16 -23.04 -3.05
N ARG A 125 -16.07 -22.38 -4.21
CA ARG A 125 -15.00 -22.66 -5.19
C ARG A 125 -13.61 -22.34 -4.65
N ARG A 126 -13.46 -21.30 -3.84
CA ARG A 126 -12.18 -20.96 -3.18
C ARG A 126 -11.77 -21.95 -2.10
N GLY A 127 -12.73 -22.61 -1.45
CA GLY A 127 -12.45 -23.62 -0.44
C GLY A 127 -12.16 -25.00 -1.02
N ALA A 128 -12.36 -25.19 -2.33
CA ALA A 128 -12.12 -26.45 -3.04
C ALA A 128 -10.77 -26.50 -3.78
N GLU A 129 -10.04 -25.37 -3.87
CA GLU A 129 -8.68 -25.24 -4.41
C GLU A 129 -7.64 -25.24 -3.29
#